data_62229cebe8f39340943e724731028a13
#
_entry.id   62229cebe8f39340943e724731028a13
#
_cell.length_a   1.000
_cell.length_b   1.000
_cell.length_c   1.000
_cell.angle_alpha   90.00
_cell.angle_beta   90.00
_cell.angle_gamma   90.00
#
_symmetry.space_group_name_H-M   'P 1'
#
loop_
_entity.id
_entity.type
_entity.pdbx_description
1 polymer ?
#
loop_
_entity_poly.entity_id
_entity_poly.type
_entity_poly.pdbx_seq_one_letter_code
_entity_poly.pdbx_strand_id
1 'polypeptide(L)'
;MRTATFFCTAAALLLTSAAAAQAPTPAPAGLWQGNLQAAPGSELVVFFDLKGQSSALSGTLSVPQQTDQLLPLSSVVLRHDSLLLGAERLHARFAGRFSADGQQVAGTWFQGGAQLPLTLRRSTAKDKAAATPRRPQVPQAPFPYRSEDLTFPNQPAGFDLAGTLTLPAGKGPFPAVVLVSGSGPEDRNETILGHQPFLVLADYLTRRGFAVLRYDDRGIGQSKGTFKNATTADFTTDAQAALAYLRTRPDIRPHQVALIGHSEGGIIGGLAAAQPGGPDLLVSLAGPGLPGAAVLLRQQADLARAAGADSASIGRNYRLHRALFAELHRQPPTLPTDQLTAKLVATVQQQPDAGTEQARLALAKTYAAPWMHAFLRIDPATYLAKVHCPVLALNGANDLQVAADQNLPAIERGLRAAHNPDVTIKTLPQLNHFFQTDPAATSRYASIEETFAPSALQVIGDWLSARTSGKGAAGK
;
A
#
# COMPACT_ATOMS: atom_id res chain seq x y z
N MET A 1 10.69 -77.77 -78.31
CA MET A 1 9.66 -76.82 -78.12
C MET A 1 9.34 -76.83 -76.66
N ARG A 2 9.83 -75.85 -75.90
CA ARG A 2 9.75 -75.76 -74.43
C ARG A 2 8.93 -74.57 -74.06
N THR A 3 7.79 -74.77 -73.42
CA THR A 3 6.88 -73.76 -72.86
C THR A 3 7.42 -73.28 -71.51
N ALA A 4 7.65 -71.98 -71.36
CA ALA A 4 8.03 -71.34 -70.11
C ALA A 4 6.76 -70.75 -69.42
N THR A 5 6.51 -71.22 -68.22
CA THR A 5 5.40 -70.76 -67.35
C THR A 5 5.93 -69.64 -66.44
N PHE A 6 5.36 -68.42 -66.53
CA PHE A 6 5.64 -67.31 -65.62
C PHE A 6 4.73 -67.40 -64.39
N PHE A 7 5.32 -67.49 -63.23
CA PHE A 7 4.65 -67.28 -61.93
C PHE A 7 4.65 -65.79 -61.53
N CYS A 8 3.49 -65.20 -61.42
CA CYS A 8 3.30 -63.87 -60.83
C CYS A 8 3.07 -63.97 -59.30
N THR A 9 4.01 -63.60 -58.52
CA THR A 9 3.89 -63.41 -57.05
C THR A 9 3.38 -62.04 -56.76
N ALA A 10 2.17 -61.87 -56.26
CA ALA A 10 1.60 -60.66 -55.75
C ALA A 10 2.10 -60.45 -54.31
N ALA A 11 2.92 -59.39 -54.08
CA ALA A 11 3.33 -58.91 -52.71
C ALA A 11 2.23 -58.02 -52.19
N ALA A 12 1.52 -58.45 -51.12
CA ALA A 12 0.55 -57.68 -50.39
C ALA A 12 1.34 -56.76 -49.40
N LEU A 13 1.36 -55.42 -49.66
CA LEU A 13 1.83 -54.41 -48.70
C LEU A 13 0.78 -54.26 -47.59
N LEU A 14 1.06 -54.75 -46.39
CA LEU A 14 0.37 -54.40 -45.16
C LEU A 14 0.78 -53.00 -44.71
N LEU A 15 -0.06 -52.01 -44.99
CA LEU A 15 0.02 -50.68 -44.38
C LEU A 15 -0.43 -50.78 -42.92
N THR A 16 0.50 -50.92 -42.00
CA THR A 16 0.24 -50.72 -40.56
C THR A 16 0.08 -49.22 -40.31
N SER A 17 -1.15 -48.74 -40.21
CA SER A 17 -1.46 -47.41 -39.68
C SER A 17 -1.07 -47.40 -38.19
N ALA A 18 0.06 -46.78 -37.86
CA ALA A 18 0.40 -46.42 -36.51
C ALA A 18 -0.64 -45.37 -36.04
N ALA A 19 -1.59 -45.79 -35.22
CA ALA A 19 -2.44 -44.87 -34.50
C ALA A 19 -1.50 -44.00 -33.60
N ALA A 20 -1.33 -42.73 -33.97
CA ALA A 20 -0.66 -41.80 -33.10
C ALA A 20 -1.42 -41.75 -31.77
N ALA A 21 -0.84 -42.31 -30.72
CA ALA A 21 -1.37 -42.20 -29.37
C ALA A 21 -1.54 -40.72 -29.07
N GLN A 22 -2.77 -40.28 -28.91
CA GLN A 22 -3.09 -38.92 -28.53
C GLN A 22 -2.46 -38.66 -27.17
N ALA A 23 -1.50 -37.72 -27.10
CA ALA A 23 -0.87 -37.37 -25.82
C ALA A 23 -1.95 -37.05 -24.79
N PRO A 24 -1.83 -37.54 -23.55
CA PRO A 24 -2.83 -37.30 -22.52
C PRO A 24 -3.02 -35.78 -22.34
N THR A 25 -4.28 -35.35 -22.28
CA THR A 25 -4.63 -33.96 -22.06
C THR A 25 -3.96 -33.50 -20.75
N PRO A 26 -3.18 -32.41 -20.75
CA PRO A 26 -2.50 -31.94 -19.53
C PRO A 26 -3.52 -31.66 -18.43
N ALA A 27 -3.23 -32.08 -17.20
CA ALA A 27 -4.05 -31.75 -16.04
C ALA A 27 -3.62 -30.35 -15.51
N PRO A 28 -4.39 -29.27 -15.72
CA PRO A 28 -3.97 -27.92 -15.34
C PRO A 28 -4.06 -27.68 -13.83
N ALA A 29 -4.88 -28.45 -13.10
CA ALA A 29 -5.07 -28.26 -11.67
C ALA A 29 -3.77 -28.45 -10.86
N GLY A 30 -3.62 -27.65 -9.80
CA GLY A 30 -2.47 -27.63 -8.91
C GLY A 30 -1.81 -26.26 -8.85
N LEU A 31 -0.74 -26.19 -8.06
CA LEU A 31 0.03 -24.96 -7.86
C LEU A 31 1.11 -24.84 -8.95
N TRP A 32 1.16 -23.68 -9.55
CA TRP A 32 2.14 -23.30 -10.57
C TRP A 32 2.92 -22.08 -10.12
N GLN A 33 4.21 -22.05 -10.40
CA GLN A 33 5.10 -20.93 -10.11
C GLN A 33 5.75 -20.43 -11.39
N GLY A 34 5.90 -19.10 -11.51
CA GLY A 34 6.72 -18.48 -12.56
C GLY A 34 7.41 -17.24 -12.06
N ASN A 35 8.45 -16.85 -12.78
CA ASN A 35 9.22 -15.65 -12.49
C ASN A 35 8.93 -14.61 -13.58
N LEU A 36 8.29 -13.51 -13.19
CA LEU A 36 7.90 -12.43 -14.08
C LEU A 36 8.90 -11.28 -13.96
N GLN A 37 9.57 -10.95 -15.06
CA GLN A 37 10.47 -9.81 -15.13
C GLN A 37 9.66 -8.53 -15.30
N ALA A 38 9.26 -7.91 -14.19
CA ALA A 38 8.39 -6.72 -14.21
C ALA A 38 9.11 -5.44 -14.66
N ALA A 39 10.43 -5.35 -14.40
CA ALA A 39 11.33 -4.29 -14.86
C ALA A 39 12.78 -4.81 -14.86
N PRO A 40 13.74 -4.12 -15.49
CA PRO A 40 15.15 -4.48 -15.40
C PRO A 40 15.60 -4.60 -13.94
N GLY A 41 16.08 -5.80 -13.56
CA GLY A 41 16.49 -6.10 -12.18
C GLY A 41 15.36 -6.32 -11.17
N SER A 42 14.09 -6.32 -11.60
CA SER A 42 12.92 -6.58 -10.75
C SER A 42 12.20 -7.83 -11.20
N GLU A 43 12.48 -8.94 -10.52
CA GLU A 43 11.83 -10.22 -10.75
C GLU A 43 10.76 -10.47 -9.67
N LEU A 44 9.56 -10.81 -10.09
CA LEU A 44 8.44 -11.15 -9.22
C LEU A 44 8.13 -12.63 -9.35
N VAL A 45 8.07 -13.33 -8.22
CA VAL A 45 7.62 -14.70 -8.16
C VAL A 45 6.10 -14.71 -8.11
N VAL A 46 5.47 -15.28 -9.12
CA VAL A 46 4.02 -15.39 -9.23
C VAL A 46 3.58 -16.84 -9.06
N PHE A 47 2.47 -17.03 -8.35
CA PHE A 47 1.87 -18.36 -8.18
C PHE A 47 0.44 -18.35 -8.68
N PHE A 48 0.08 -19.41 -9.43
CA PHE A 48 -1.29 -19.69 -9.86
C PHE A 48 -1.74 -20.99 -9.19
N ASP A 49 -2.75 -20.93 -8.32
CA ASP A 49 -3.40 -22.10 -7.73
C ASP A 49 -4.66 -22.40 -8.53
N LEU A 50 -4.57 -23.42 -9.39
CA LEU A 50 -5.64 -23.81 -10.32
C LEU A 50 -6.40 -25.01 -9.76
N LYS A 51 -7.73 -24.94 -9.78
CA LYS A 51 -8.65 -25.93 -9.22
C LYS A 51 -9.69 -26.35 -10.25
N GLY A 52 -10.23 -27.56 -10.09
CA GLY A 52 -11.28 -28.09 -10.93
C GLY A 52 -10.77 -29.05 -12.02
N GLN A 53 -11.68 -29.46 -12.89
CA GLN A 53 -11.43 -30.34 -14.05
C GLN A 53 -11.63 -29.54 -15.33
N SER A 54 -11.24 -30.10 -16.46
CA SER A 54 -11.15 -29.45 -17.78
C SER A 54 -12.34 -28.58 -18.19
N SER A 55 -13.55 -28.88 -17.72
CA SER A 55 -14.78 -28.14 -18.05
C SER A 55 -15.17 -27.06 -17.04
N ALA A 56 -14.58 -27.05 -15.83
CA ALA A 56 -14.90 -26.10 -14.75
C ALA A 56 -13.62 -25.73 -13.96
N LEU A 57 -12.74 -25.00 -14.62
CA LEU A 57 -11.50 -24.54 -14.02
C LEU A 57 -11.71 -23.18 -13.36
N SER A 58 -11.13 -23.02 -12.19
CA SER A 58 -11.01 -21.76 -11.47
C SER A 58 -9.61 -21.64 -10.88
N GLY A 59 -9.26 -20.48 -10.37
CA GLY A 59 -7.97 -20.31 -9.73
C GLY A 59 -7.75 -18.94 -9.10
N THR A 60 -6.61 -18.83 -8.42
CA THR A 60 -6.14 -17.58 -7.84
C THR A 60 -4.71 -17.31 -8.29
N LEU A 61 -4.38 -16.04 -8.43
CA LEU A 61 -3.03 -15.52 -8.57
C LEU A 61 -2.57 -14.99 -7.21
N SER A 62 -1.35 -15.29 -6.84
CA SER A 62 -0.67 -14.62 -5.70
C SER A 62 0.73 -14.17 -6.08
N VAL A 63 1.13 -13.01 -5.56
CA VAL A 63 2.46 -12.40 -5.73
C VAL A 63 2.99 -12.09 -4.32
N PRO A 64 3.57 -13.07 -3.60
CA PRO A 64 3.90 -12.94 -2.18
C PRO A 64 4.84 -11.79 -1.84
N GLN A 65 5.62 -11.34 -2.83
CA GLN A 65 6.53 -10.19 -2.70
C GLN A 65 5.82 -8.83 -2.82
N GLN A 66 4.53 -8.80 -3.18
CA GLN A 66 3.76 -7.56 -3.33
C GLN A 66 2.56 -7.50 -2.40
N THR A 67 1.93 -8.64 -2.12
CA THR A 67 0.72 -8.71 -1.28
C THR A 67 0.50 -10.12 -0.77
N ASP A 68 -0.16 -10.25 0.38
CA ASP A 68 -0.68 -11.52 0.92
C ASP A 68 -2.07 -11.87 0.34
N GLN A 69 -2.72 -10.93 -0.35
CA GLN A 69 -4.03 -11.15 -0.95
C GLN A 69 -3.98 -12.15 -2.11
N LEU A 70 -4.94 -13.07 -2.11
CA LEU A 70 -5.19 -13.94 -3.24
C LEU A 70 -6.12 -13.24 -4.23
N LEU A 71 -5.66 -13.05 -5.47
CA LEU A 71 -6.42 -12.41 -6.53
C LEU A 71 -7.17 -13.50 -7.32
N PRO A 72 -8.52 -13.55 -7.28
CA PRO A 72 -9.26 -14.49 -8.07
C PRO A 72 -9.02 -14.24 -9.57
N LEU A 73 -8.77 -15.31 -10.31
CA LEU A 73 -8.72 -15.25 -11.77
C LEU A 73 -10.15 -15.08 -12.32
N SER A 74 -10.31 -14.16 -13.25
CA SER A 74 -11.58 -13.91 -13.93
C SER A 74 -11.94 -15.02 -14.91
N SER A 75 -10.93 -15.74 -15.44
CA SER A 75 -11.11 -16.89 -16.30
C SER A 75 -9.91 -17.84 -16.24
N VAL A 76 -10.17 -19.15 -16.35
CA VAL A 76 -9.18 -20.21 -16.52
C VAL A 76 -9.68 -21.12 -17.63
N VAL A 77 -9.00 -21.11 -18.78
CA VAL A 77 -9.43 -21.85 -19.96
C VAL A 77 -8.31 -22.75 -20.46
N LEU A 78 -8.62 -24.03 -20.60
CA LEU A 78 -7.77 -25.03 -21.25
C LEU A 78 -8.31 -25.32 -22.65
N ARG A 79 -7.49 -25.17 -23.69
CA ARG A 79 -7.80 -25.52 -25.08
C ARG A 79 -6.67 -26.38 -25.62
N HIS A 80 -6.91 -27.69 -25.77
CA HIS A 80 -5.90 -28.68 -26.16
C HIS A 80 -4.67 -28.60 -25.25
N ASP A 81 -3.56 -28.07 -25.71
CA ASP A 81 -2.30 -27.85 -25.02
C ASP A 81 -2.11 -26.43 -24.50
N SER A 82 -3.11 -25.56 -24.66
CA SER A 82 -2.99 -24.12 -24.35
C SER A 82 -3.76 -23.76 -23.11
N LEU A 83 -3.08 -23.06 -22.17
CA LEU A 83 -3.63 -22.50 -20.94
C LEU A 83 -3.77 -20.98 -21.07
N LEU A 84 -5.01 -20.49 -20.86
CA LEU A 84 -5.32 -19.07 -20.86
C LEU A 84 -5.85 -18.69 -19.47
N LEU A 85 -5.22 -17.68 -18.83
CA LEU A 85 -5.61 -17.16 -17.52
C LEU A 85 -5.95 -15.68 -17.64
N GLY A 86 -7.13 -15.29 -17.17
CA GLY A 86 -7.56 -13.90 -17.08
C GLY A 86 -7.42 -13.36 -15.67
N ALA A 87 -6.89 -12.14 -15.52
CA ALA A 87 -6.78 -11.42 -14.26
C ALA A 87 -7.30 -9.97 -14.47
N GLU A 88 -8.62 -9.84 -14.64
CA GLU A 88 -9.27 -8.56 -14.99
C GLU A 88 -8.99 -7.44 -13.99
N ARG A 89 -8.94 -7.75 -12.71
CA ARG A 89 -8.60 -6.76 -11.67
C ARG A 89 -7.23 -6.10 -11.88
N LEU A 90 -6.32 -6.78 -12.57
CA LEU A 90 -5.00 -6.29 -12.93
C LEU A 90 -4.91 -5.79 -14.37
N HIS A 91 -6.03 -5.81 -15.13
CA HIS A 91 -6.03 -5.62 -16.58
C HIS A 91 -4.99 -6.47 -17.29
N ALA A 92 -4.89 -7.75 -16.87
CA ALA A 92 -3.83 -8.66 -17.28
C ALA A 92 -4.37 -10.03 -17.72
N ARG A 93 -3.56 -10.74 -18.53
CA ARG A 93 -3.81 -12.11 -18.93
C ARG A 93 -2.53 -12.87 -19.20
N PHE A 94 -2.57 -14.18 -19.04
CA PHE A 94 -1.51 -15.10 -19.46
C PHE A 94 -2.01 -15.99 -20.57
N ALA A 95 -1.15 -16.26 -21.55
CA ALA A 95 -1.41 -17.25 -22.59
C ALA A 95 -0.15 -18.08 -22.81
N GLY A 96 -0.24 -19.39 -22.64
CA GLY A 96 0.91 -20.28 -22.76
C GLY A 96 0.51 -21.69 -23.18
N ARG A 97 1.52 -22.51 -23.54
CA ARG A 97 1.38 -23.91 -23.95
C ARG A 97 2.09 -24.84 -22.99
N PHE A 98 1.47 -25.97 -22.72
CA PHE A 98 2.07 -27.03 -21.94
C PHE A 98 3.24 -27.67 -22.68
N SER A 99 4.27 -28.02 -21.93
CA SER A 99 5.31 -28.96 -22.37
C SER A 99 4.71 -30.36 -22.56
N ALA A 100 5.37 -31.22 -23.36
CA ALA A 100 4.90 -32.57 -23.64
C ALA A 100 4.71 -33.44 -22.39
N ASP A 101 5.50 -33.19 -21.34
CA ASP A 101 5.42 -33.87 -20.04
C ASP A 101 4.40 -33.23 -19.07
N GLY A 102 3.74 -32.13 -19.46
CA GLY A 102 2.76 -31.40 -18.64
C GLY A 102 3.35 -30.72 -17.39
N GLN A 103 4.67 -30.60 -17.25
CA GLN A 103 5.33 -30.03 -16.07
C GLN A 103 5.60 -28.53 -16.19
N GLN A 104 5.49 -27.96 -17.40
CA GLN A 104 5.72 -26.55 -17.66
C GLN A 104 4.62 -25.98 -18.57
N VAL A 105 4.40 -24.66 -18.46
CA VAL A 105 3.58 -23.89 -19.39
C VAL A 105 4.40 -22.66 -19.80
N ALA A 106 4.95 -22.69 -21.01
CA ALA A 106 5.69 -21.56 -21.56
C ALA A 106 4.74 -20.61 -22.28
N GLY A 107 4.83 -19.32 -22.00
CA GLY A 107 3.90 -18.35 -22.58
C GLY A 107 4.29 -16.90 -22.34
N THR A 108 3.29 -16.03 -22.45
CA THR A 108 3.43 -14.58 -22.32
C THR A 108 2.38 -14.04 -21.34
N TRP A 109 2.84 -13.19 -20.44
CA TRP A 109 2.01 -12.34 -19.59
C TRP A 109 1.80 -11.01 -20.29
N PHE A 110 0.55 -10.57 -20.39
CA PHE A 110 0.15 -9.30 -20.99
C PHE A 110 -0.43 -8.40 -19.91
N GLN A 111 0.12 -7.20 -19.74
CA GLN A 111 -0.39 -6.21 -18.78
C GLN A 111 0.02 -4.79 -19.18
N GLY A 112 -0.94 -3.85 -19.19
CA GLY A 112 -0.65 -2.44 -19.46
C GLY A 112 0.02 -2.16 -20.80
N GLY A 113 -0.22 -2.99 -21.82
CA GLY A 113 0.45 -2.94 -23.13
C GLY A 113 1.79 -3.68 -23.19
N ALA A 114 2.38 -4.08 -22.08
CA ALA A 114 3.59 -4.89 -22.04
C ALA A 114 3.29 -6.37 -22.33
N GLN A 115 4.29 -7.03 -22.96
CA GLN A 115 4.30 -8.46 -23.24
C GLN A 115 5.56 -9.05 -22.62
N LEU A 116 5.40 -9.80 -21.53
CA LEU A 116 6.50 -10.32 -20.74
C LEU A 116 6.57 -11.85 -20.86
N PRO A 117 7.68 -12.44 -21.23
CA PRO A 117 7.84 -13.90 -21.20
C PRO A 117 7.58 -14.44 -19.80
N LEU A 118 6.81 -15.52 -19.69
CA LEU A 118 6.54 -16.17 -18.42
C LEU A 118 6.45 -17.69 -18.65
N THR A 119 7.30 -18.43 -17.94
CA THR A 119 7.22 -19.89 -17.92
C THR A 119 6.75 -20.32 -16.54
N LEU A 120 5.61 -21.00 -16.49
CA LEU A 120 5.05 -21.60 -15.28
C LEU A 120 5.61 -23.02 -15.13
N ARG A 121 5.96 -23.40 -13.90
CA ARG A 121 6.40 -24.75 -13.52
C ARG A 121 5.53 -25.26 -12.38
N ARG A 122 5.35 -26.58 -12.28
CA ARG A 122 4.72 -27.20 -11.11
C ARG A 122 5.43 -26.77 -9.84
N SER A 123 4.66 -26.45 -8.81
CA SER A 123 5.17 -25.93 -7.55
C SER A 123 4.45 -26.60 -6.37
N THR A 124 4.99 -26.37 -5.18
CA THR A 124 4.45 -26.90 -3.93
C THR A 124 4.13 -25.78 -2.95
N ALA A 125 3.34 -26.09 -1.92
CA ALA A 125 3.08 -25.14 -0.82
C ALA A 125 4.39 -24.74 -0.11
N LYS A 126 5.40 -25.62 -0.08
CA LYS A 126 6.72 -25.34 0.48
C LYS A 126 7.44 -24.27 -0.37
N ASP A 127 7.40 -24.38 -1.68
CA ASP A 127 8.04 -23.40 -2.57
C ASP A 127 7.37 -22.03 -2.44
N LYS A 128 6.02 -22.00 -2.34
CA LYS A 128 5.27 -20.77 -2.10
C LYS A 128 5.63 -20.15 -0.75
N ALA A 129 5.72 -20.95 0.30
CA ALA A 129 6.13 -20.47 1.63
C ALA A 129 7.58 -19.91 1.61
N ALA A 130 8.49 -20.56 0.87
CA ALA A 130 9.87 -20.09 0.73
C ALA A 130 9.98 -18.77 -0.06
N ALA A 131 9.08 -18.52 -1.02
CA ALA A 131 9.02 -17.28 -1.79
C ALA A 131 8.28 -16.15 -1.06
N THR A 132 7.57 -16.45 0.04
CA THR A 132 6.84 -15.46 0.84
C THR A 132 7.80 -14.81 1.83
N PRO A 133 8.01 -13.49 1.79
CA PRO A 133 8.86 -12.81 2.75
C PRO A 133 8.35 -13.02 4.18
N ARG A 134 9.26 -13.35 5.09
CA ARG A 134 8.90 -13.51 6.51
C ARG A 134 8.65 -12.15 7.14
N ARG A 135 7.80 -12.13 8.17
CA ARG A 135 7.48 -10.92 8.96
C ARG A 135 7.80 -11.19 10.44
N PRO A 136 9.10 -11.24 10.81
CA PRO A 136 9.52 -11.69 12.14
C PRO A 136 9.06 -10.75 13.27
N GLN A 137 8.72 -9.51 12.97
CA GLN A 137 8.30 -8.53 13.96
C GLN A 137 6.79 -8.58 14.27
N VAL A 138 5.99 -9.33 13.49
CA VAL A 138 4.56 -9.47 13.80
C VAL A 138 4.41 -10.17 15.14
N PRO A 139 3.79 -9.51 16.14
CA PRO A 139 3.68 -10.06 17.48
C PRO A 139 2.81 -11.31 17.50
N GLN A 140 3.21 -12.29 18.29
CA GLN A 140 2.52 -13.57 18.43
C GLN A 140 1.92 -13.72 19.82
N ALA A 141 0.72 -14.31 19.91
CA ALA A 141 0.12 -14.65 21.19
C ALA A 141 0.91 -15.79 21.90
N PRO A 142 0.88 -15.86 23.24
CA PRO A 142 0.14 -14.99 24.16
C PRO A 142 0.82 -13.63 24.38
N PHE A 143 0.02 -12.56 24.38
CA PHE A 143 0.52 -11.20 24.62
C PHE A 143 0.64 -10.92 26.12
N PRO A 144 1.69 -10.17 26.59
CA PRO A 144 1.84 -9.79 28.00
C PRO A 144 0.97 -8.58 28.37
N TYR A 145 -0.03 -8.25 27.55
CA TYR A 145 -0.95 -7.12 27.71
C TYR A 145 -2.35 -7.52 27.30
N ARG A 146 -3.35 -6.71 27.64
CA ARG A 146 -4.75 -6.91 27.22
C ARG A 146 -4.99 -6.34 25.83
N SER A 147 -5.86 -6.97 25.08
CA SER A 147 -6.32 -6.50 23.76
C SER A 147 -7.84 -6.54 23.72
N GLU A 148 -8.47 -5.43 23.37
CA GLU A 148 -9.92 -5.25 23.35
C GLU A 148 -10.35 -4.77 21.96
N ASP A 149 -11.16 -5.55 21.25
CA ASP A 149 -11.86 -5.05 20.07
C ASP A 149 -13.06 -4.23 20.52
N LEU A 150 -13.23 -3.06 19.91
CA LEU A 150 -14.24 -2.10 20.33
C LEU A 150 -14.75 -1.26 19.16
N THR A 151 -15.85 -0.56 19.40
CA THR A 151 -16.35 0.50 18.53
C THR A 151 -16.48 1.81 19.29
N PHE A 152 -16.35 2.93 18.60
CA PHE A 152 -16.53 4.27 19.16
C PHE A 152 -17.21 5.20 18.15
N PRO A 153 -18.07 6.13 18.62
CA PRO A 153 -18.84 6.98 17.72
C PRO A 153 -18.02 8.13 17.16
N ASN A 154 -18.11 8.35 15.86
CA ASN A 154 -17.82 9.64 15.24
C ASN A 154 -19.13 10.43 15.17
N GLN A 155 -19.42 11.22 16.21
CA GLN A 155 -20.67 11.98 16.35
C GLN A 155 -20.92 12.93 15.16
N PRO A 156 -19.94 13.75 14.71
CA PRO A 156 -20.13 14.60 13.55
C PRO A 156 -20.48 13.87 12.26
N ALA A 157 -19.93 12.65 12.08
CA ALA A 157 -20.15 11.85 10.87
C ALA A 157 -21.38 10.94 10.97
N GLY A 158 -21.93 10.70 12.18
CA GLY A 158 -23.15 9.92 12.42
C GLY A 158 -22.98 8.41 12.28
N PHE A 159 -21.78 7.89 12.49
CA PHE A 159 -21.50 6.44 12.45
C PHE A 159 -20.40 6.03 13.44
N ASP A 160 -20.27 4.73 13.68
CA ASP A 160 -19.25 4.16 14.54
C ASP A 160 -18.04 3.67 13.76
N LEU A 161 -16.85 3.91 14.32
CA LEU A 161 -15.58 3.33 13.91
C LEU A 161 -15.25 2.12 14.76
N ALA A 162 -14.60 1.13 14.18
CA ALA A 162 -14.15 -0.08 14.85
C ALA A 162 -12.63 -0.08 15.00
N GLY A 163 -12.15 -0.53 16.15
CA GLY A 163 -10.73 -0.56 16.45
C GLY A 163 -10.34 -1.64 17.43
N THR A 164 -9.05 -1.72 17.69
CA THR A 164 -8.46 -2.56 18.74
C THR A 164 -7.66 -1.67 19.67
N LEU A 165 -7.98 -1.71 20.96
CA LEU A 165 -7.24 -1.06 22.03
C LEU A 165 -6.37 -2.09 22.74
N THR A 166 -5.06 -1.90 22.73
CA THR A 166 -4.13 -2.66 23.55
C THR A 166 -3.81 -1.89 24.83
N LEU A 167 -3.81 -2.57 25.96
CA LEU A 167 -3.65 -1.98 27.30
C LEU A 167 -2.52 -2.68 28.04
N PRO A 168 -1.57 -1.96 28.64
CA PRO A 168 -0.50 -2.56 29.43
C PRO A 168 -1.04 -3.45 30.57
N ALA A 169 -0.22 -4.35 31.08
CA ALA A 169 -0.55 -5.08 32.31
C ALA A 169 -0.71 -4.11 33.49
N GLY A 170 -1.66 -4.42 34.39
CA GLY A 170 -1.93 -3.62 35.57
C GLY A 170 -3.25 -2.83 35.50
N LYS A 171 -3.43 -1.89 36.43
CA LYS A 171 -4.74 -1.23 36.64
C LYS A 171 -4.88 0.12 35.94
N GLY A 172 -3.82 0.72 35.42
CA GLY A 172 -3.87 2.09 34.88
C GLY A 172 -4.10 3.18 35.97
N PRO A 173 -4.47 4.43 35.64
CA PRO A 173 -4.65 4.91 34.27
C PRO A 173 -3.32 5.06 33.49
N PHE A 174 -3.37 4.70 32.21
CA PHE A 174 -2.20 4.71 31.31
C PHE A 174 -2.17 5.97 30.45
N PRO A 175 -0.99 6.47 30.05
CA PRO A 175 -0.89 7.35 28.88
C PRO A 175 -1.34 6.58 27.64
N ALA A 176 -1.90 7.26 26.65
CA ALA A 176 -2.48 6.60 25.49
C ALA A 176 -1.97 7.18 24.17
N VAL A 177 -2.11 6.37 23.12
CA VAL A 177 -1.74 6.73 21.75
C VAL A 177 -2.86 6.31 20.81
N VAL A 178 -3.24 7.20 19.89
CA VAL A 178 -4.05 6.88 18.71
C VAL A 178 -3.12 6.75 17.51
N LEU A 179 -3.20 5.67 16.75
CA LEU A 179 -2.49 5.51 15.47
C LEU A 179 -3.41 5.87 14.32
N VAL A 180 -2.92 6.71 13.40
CA VAL A 180 -3.66 7.21 12.23
C VAL A 180 -2.88 6.88 10.97
N SER A 181 -3.47 6.07 10.10
CA SER A 181 -2.89 5.53 8.87
C SER A 181 -2.64 6.60 7.80
N GLY A 182 -1.87 6.20 6.80
CA GLY A 182 -1.61 6.98 5.60
C GLY A 182 -2.78 7.02 4.63
N SER A 183 -2.49 7.41 3.38
CA SER A 183 -3.50 7.49 2.32
C SER A 183 -3.82 6.10 1.74
N GLY A 184 -5.10 5.84 1.58
CA GLY A 184 -5.62 4.58 1.08
C GLY A 184 -6.69 4.01 2.00
N PRO A 185 -7.40 2.95 1.57
CA PRO A 185 -8.39 2.25 2.38
C PRO A 185 -7.70 1.30 3.36
N GLU A 186 -7.23 1.82 4.48
CA GLU A 186 -6.37 1.11 5.42
C GLU A 186 -7.15 0.43 6.55
N ASP A 187 -6.73 -0.78 6.92
CA ASP A 187 -7.18 -1.43 8.14
C ASP A 187 -6.41 -0.87 9.36
N ARG A 188 -6.86 -1.23 10.54
CA ARG A 188 -6.27 -0.80 11.83
C ARG A 188 -4.79 -1.15 12.02
N ASN A 189 -4.25 -2.05 11.21
CA ASN A 189 -2.84 -2.46 11.26
C ASN A 189 -1.98 -1.71 10.23
N GLU A 190 -2.61 -0.89 9.37
CA GLU A 190 -1.97 -0.30 8.18
C GLU A 190 -1.34 -1.42 7.33
N THR A 191 -2.15 -2.45 7.01
CA THR A 191 -1.67 -3.65 6.31
C THR A 191 -1.34 -3.32 4.87
N ILE A 192 -0.06 -3.21 4.58
CA ILE A 192 0.45 -2.86 3.25
C ILE A 192 1.59 -3.79 2.84
N LEU A 193 1.51 -4.34 1.63
CA LEU A 193 2.57 -5.19 1.05
C LEU A 193 2.97 -6.36 1.97
N GLY A 194 1.99 -6.93 2.72
CA GLY A 194 2.19 -8.00 3.69
C GLY A 194 2.83 -7.56 5.01
N HIS A 195 3.09 -6.29 5.23
CA HIS A 195 3.51 -5.72 6.51
C HIS A 195 2.32 -5.23 7.32
N GLN A 196 2.49 -5.13 8.64
CA GLN A 196 1.52 -4.59 9.59
C GLN A 196 2.21 -3.60 10.54
N PRO A 197 2.66 -2.43 10.04
CA PRO A 197 3.49 -1.51 10.82
C PRO A 197 2.81 -1.02 12.09
N PHE A 198 1.51 -0.76 12.07
CA PHE A 198 0.78 -0.32 13.25
C PHE A 198 0.58 -1.43 14.29
N LEU A 199 0.51 -2.70 13.86
CA LEU A 199 0.49 -3.81 14.80
C LEU A 199 1.83 -3.93 15.55
N VAL A 200 2.96 -3.78 14.84
CA VAL A 200 4.31 -3.79 15.42
C VAL A 200 4.53 -2.60 16.36
N LEU A 201 4.15 -1.40 15.92
CA LEU A 201 4.28 -0.18 16.73
C LEU A 201 3.41 -0.24 17.99
N ALA A 202 2.18 -0.76 17.87
CA ALA A 202 1.28 -0.91 19.01
C ALA A 202 1.81 -1.91 20.04
N ASP A 203 2.31 -3.08 19.61
CA ASP A 203 2.93 -4.05 20.51
C ASP A 203 4.12 -3.43 21.25
N TYR A 204 5.00 -2.74 20.52
CA TYR A 204 6.16 -2.07 21.11
C TYR A 204 5.77 -1.03 22.17
N LEU A 205 4.82 -0.14 21.86
CA LEU A 205 4.40 0.92 22.77
C LEU A 205 3.62 0.37 23.97
N THR A 206 2.78 -0.67 23.75
CA THR A 206 2.01 -1.28 24.83
C THR A 206 2.92 -1.96 25.85
N ARG A 207 3.98 -2.64 25.42
CA ARG A 207 5.03 -3.18 26.30
C ARG A 207 5.79 -2.09 27.08
N ARG A 208 5.81 -0.85 26.56
CA ARG A 208 6.41 0.31 27.23
C ARG A 208 5.46 1.09 28.12
N GLY A 209 4.24 0.61 28.32
CA GLY A 209 3.29 1.18 29.28
C GLY A 209 2.28 2.16 28.68
N PHE A 210 2.12 2.20 27.36
CA PHE A 210 1.10 3.02 26.68
C PHE A 210 -0.12 2.17 26.31
N ALA A 211 -1.32 2.68 26.52
CA ALA A 211 -2.51 2.16 25.86
C ALA A 211 -2.48 2.60 24.38
N VAL A 212 -2.78 1.71 23.43
CA VAL A 212 -2.69 2.05 22.00
C VAL A 212 -3.98 1.68 21.28
N LEU A 213 -4.65 2.68 20.72
CA LEU A 213 -5.83 2.52 19.88
C LEU A 213 -5.43 2.58 18.40
N ARG A 214 -5.76 1.51 17.68
CA ARG A 214 -5.72 1.39 16.23
C ARG A 214 -7.14 1.18 15.73
N TYR A 215 -7.53 1.84 14.64
CA TYR A 215 -8.90 1.72 14.11
C TYR A 215 -8.89 1.55 12.59
N ASP A 216 -9.89 0.87 12.06
CA ASP A 216 -10.12 0.74 10.63
C ASP A 216 -10.65 2.07 10.09
N ASP A 217 -10.19 2.49 8.93
CA ASP A 217 -10.74 3.67 8.26
C ASP A 217 -12.24 3.55 8.04
N ARG A 218 -12.93 4.69 7.92
CA ARG A 218 -14.35 4.72 7.61
C ARG A 218 -14.71 3.87 6.39
N GLY A 219 -15.64 2.92 6.54
CA GLY A 219 -16.08 2.02 5.48
C GLY A 219 -15.10 0.88 5.15
N ILE A 220 -14.04 0.70 5.94
CA ILE A 220 -13.06 -0.39 5.82
C ILE A 220 -13.17 -1.32 7.04
N GLY A 221 -12.80 -2.59 6.85
CA GLY A 221 -12.81 -3.58 7.91
C GLY A 221 -14.16 -3.67 8.60
N GLN A 222 -14.21 -3.31 9.88
CA GLN A 222 -15.43 -3.31 10.70
C GLN A 222 -16.01 -1.90 10.95
N SER A 223 -15.30 -0.84 10.54
CA SER A 223 -15.79 0.54 10.64
C SER A 223 -16.97 0.80 9.72
N LYS A 224 -17.94 1.56 10.23
CA LYS A 224 -19.09 2.02 9.44
C LYS A 224 -18.72 3.26 8.61
N GLY A 225 -19.69 3.81 7.90
CA GLY A 225 -19.47 4.95 6.99
C GLY A 225 -19.04 4.52 5.60
N THR A 226 -18.37 5.41 4.88
CA THR A 226 -17.88 5.13 3.52
C THR A 226 -16.52 5.79 3.29
N PHE A 227 -15.59 5.04 2.73
CA PHE A 227 -14.29 5.53 2.31
C PHE A 227 -14.39 6.32 1.00
N LYS A 228 -15.27 5.89 0.11
CA LYS A 228 -15.46 6.52 -1.20
C LYS A 228 -15.83 8.00 -1.04
N ASN A 229 -15.08 8.86 -1.70
CA ASN A 229 -15.22 10.32 -1.68
C ASN A 229 -14.88 11.01 -0.34
N ALA A 230 -14.45 10.26 0.69
CA ALA A 230 -13.92 10.86 1.91
C ALA A 230 -12.63 11.65 1.61
N THR A 231 -12.37 12.66 2.39
CA THR A 231 -11.21 13.56 2.26
C THR A 231 -10.38 13.55 3.54
N THR A 232 -9.18 14.12 3.49
CA THR A 232 -8.32 14.30 4.68
C THR A 232 -9.05 15.02 5.84
N ALA A 233 -9.97 15.93 5.52
CA ALA A 233 -10.82 16.60 6.53
C ALA A 233 -11.79 15.62 7.21
N ASP A 234 -12.37 14.71 6.45
CA ASP A 234 -13.25 13.67 6.98
C ASP A 234 -12.47 12.72 7.91
N PHE A 235 -11.28 12.26 7.49
CA PHE A 235 -10.41 11.43 8.32
C PHE A 235 -9.92 12.16 9.57
N THR A 236 -9.78 13.50 9.51
CA THR A 236 -9.48 14.30 10.72
C THR A 236 -10.61 14.17 11.75
N THR A 237 -11.88 14.13 11.34
CA THR A 237 -13.00 13.90 12.29
C THR A 237 -12.95 12.51 12.93
N ASP A 238 -12.47 11.49 12.20
CA ASP A 238 -12.30 10.14 12.73
C ASP A 238 -11.20 10.10 13.80
N ALA A 239 -10.06 10.75 13.53
CA ALA A 239 -8.97 10.87 14.49
C ALA A 239 -9.39 11.63 15.76
N GLN A 240 -10.18 12.72 15.63
CA GLN A 240 -10.74 13.45 16.74
C GLN A 240 -11.73 12.60 17.59
N ALA A 241 -12.56 11.79 16.92
CA ALA A 241 -13.45 10.86 17.59
C ALA A 241 -12.68 9.81 18.42
N ALA A 242 -11.57 9.27 17.87
CA ALA A 242 -10.69 8.34 18.58
C ALA A 242 -10.03 8.98 19.81
N LEU A 243 -9.54 10.22 19.70
CA LEU A 243 -8.98 10.99 20.83
C LEU A 243 -10.05 11.24 21.90
N ALA A 244 -11.24 11.68 21.49
CA ALA A 244 -12.36 11.93 22.42
C ALA A 244 -12.77 10.65 23.14
N TYR A 245 -12.88 9.53 22.42
CA TYR A 245 -13.21 8.23 23.02
C TYR A 245 -12.20 7.81 24.09
N LEU A 246 -10.89 7.88 23.81
CA LEU A 246 -9.88 7.52 24.80
C LEU A 246 -9.98 8.37 26.07
N ARG A 247 -10.30 9.65 25.95
CA ARG A 247 -10.44 10.56 27.10
C ARG A 247 -11.65 10.24 28.00
N THR A 248 -12.64 9.49 27.49
CA THR A 248 -13.78 9.04 28.32
C THR A 248 -13.47 7.80 29.15
N ARG A 249 -12.38 7.10 28.88
CA ARG A 249 -12.06 5.84 29.54
C ARG A 249 -11.42 6.05 30.92
N PRO A 250 -11.86 5.33 31.95
CA PRO A 250 -11.31 5.46 33.29
C PRO A 250 -9.90 4.90 33.46
N ASP A 251 -9.47 4.02 32.53
CA ASP A 251 -8.13 3.42 32.52
C ASP A 251 -7.12 4.22 31.69
N ILE A 252 -7.50 5.41 31.18
CA ILE A 252 -6.65 6.31 30.38
C ILE A 252 -6.45 7.64 31.13
N ARG A 253 -5.26 8.20 31.04
CA ARG A 253 -4.95 9.55 31.51
C ARG A 253 -5.45 10.58 30.49
N PRO A 254 -6.51 11.34 30.76
CA PRO A 254 -7.20 12.15 29.72
C PRO A 254 -6.36 13.30 29.15
N HIS A 255 -5.28 13.72 29.86
CA HIS A 255 -4.33 14.76 29.44
C HIS A 255 -2.97 14.20 29.01
N GLN A 256 -2.91 12.91 28.66
CA GLN A 256 -1.72 12.24 28.12
C GLN A 256 -2.13 11.32 26.96
N VAL A 257 -2.88 11.86 26.01
CA VAL A 257 -3.35 11.15 24.81
C VAL A 257 -2.59 11.70 23.60
N ALA A 258 -1.64 10.91 23.10
CA ALA A 258 -0.86 11.22 21.92
C ALA A 258 -1.58 10.79 20.65
N LEU A 259 -1.23 11.41 19.52
CA LEU A 259 -1.56 10.93 18.19
C LEU A 259 -0.25 10.68 17.43
N ILE A 260 -0.14 9.51 16.82
CA ILE A 260 0.93 9.18 15.87
C ILE A 260 0.27 9.01 14.50
N GLY A 261 0.65 9.83 13.54
CA GLY A 261 0.13 9.75 12.17
C GLY A 261 1.24 9.45 11.18
N HIS A 262 1.03 8.46 10.30
CA HIS A 262 1.95 8.09 9.24
C HIS A 262 1.51 8.71 7.91
N SER A 263 2.45 9.29 7.15
CA SER A 263 2.20 9.85 5.82
C SER A 263 1.04 10.88 5.86
N GLU A 264 -0.09 10.67 5.17
CA GLU A 264 -1.29 11.52 5.29
C GLU A 264 -1.79 11.61 6.74
N GLY A 265 -1.62 10.56 7.54
CA GLY A 265 -1.91 10.59 8.98
C GLY A 265 -1.15 11.67 9.74
N GLY A 266 0.03 12.07 9.27
CA GLY A 266 0.76 13.23 9.77
C GLY A 266 0.06 14.56 9.49
N ILE A 267 -0.59 14.70 8.33
CA ILE A 267 -1.46 15.85 8.01
C ILE A 267 -2.71 15.83 8.90
N ILE A 268 -3.38 14.68 9.00
CA ILE A 268 -4.57 14.48 9.83
C ILE A 268 -4.27 14.84 11.28
N GLY A 269 -3.13 14.34 11.82
CA GLY A 269 -2.68 14.66 13.18
C GLY A 269 -2.40 16.14 13.38
N GLY A 270 -1.79 16.81 12.40
CA GLY A 270 -1.56 18.24 12.42
C GLY A 270 -2.85 19.07 12.38
N LEU A 271 -3.79 18.68 11.53
CA LEU A 271 -5.13 19.30 11.45
C LEU A 271 -5.93 19.10 12.75
N ALA A 272 -5.85 17.92 13.37
CA ALA A 272 -6.48 17.65 14.66
C ALA A 272 -5.81 18.47 15.77
N ALA A 273 -4.49 18.56 15.80
CA ALA A 273 -3.73 19.31 16.80
C ALA A 273 -3.95 20.85 16.72
N ALA A 274 -4.32 21.34 15.55
CA ALA A 274 -4.66 22.75 15.33
C ALA A 274 -6.09 23.12 15.79
N GLN A 275 -6.87 22.17 16.31
CA GLN A 275 -8.27 22.34 16.71
C GLN A 275 -8.46 22.03 18.19
N PRO A 276 -9.52 22.56 18.83
CA PRO A 276 -9.89 22.17 20.19
C PRO A 276 -10.14 20.66 20.28
N GLY A 277 -9.71 20.03 21.39
CA GLY A 277 -9.82 18.59 21.59
C GLY A 277 -8.75 17.77 20.86
N GLY A 278 -7.77 18.42 20.22
CA GLY A 278 -6.62 17.77 19.58
C GLY A 278 -5.75 16.97 20.58
N PRO A 279 -4.71 16.26 20.08
CA PRO A 279 -3.85 15.44 20.91
C PRO A 279 -3.00 16.29 21.89
N ASP A 280 -2.63 15.70 23.02
CA ASP A 280 -1.71 16.31 23.98
C ASP A 280 -0.25 16.24 23.50
N LEU A 281 0.07 15.27 22.63
CA LEU A 281 1.37 15.05 22.00
C LEU A 281 1.15 14.63 20.54
N LEU A 282 1.92 15.15 19.60
CA LEU A 282 1.84 14.76 18.18
C LEU A 282 3.15 14.13 17.71
N VAL A 283 3.06 12.97 17.09
CA VAL A 283 4.16 12.34 16.36
C VAL A 283 3.78 12.26 14.88
N SER A 284 4.52 12.91 14.02
CA SER A 284 4.38 12.87 12.56
C SER A 284 5.45 11.95 11.98
N LEU A 285 5.04 10.81 11.45
CA LEU A 285 5.90 9.83 10.81
C LEU A 285 5.81 10.01 9.29
N ALA A 286 6.88 10.46 8.65
CA ALA A 286 6.94 10.74 7.22
C ALA A 286 5.77 11.62 6.72
N GLY A 287 5.28 12.53 7.58
CA GLY A 287 4.16 13.41 7.24
C GLY A 287 4.60 14.54 6.30
N PRO A 288 3.76 14.92 5.32
CA PRO A 288 4.01 16.06 4.45
C PRO A 288 4.07 17.39 5.23
N GLY A 289 5.12 18.18 4.96
CA GLY A 289 5.28 19.55 5.44
C GLY A 289 5.09 20.60 4.35
N LEU A 290 4.99 20.15 3.09
CA LEU A 290 4.75 20.98 1.91
C LEU A 290 3.35 20.77 1.36
N PRO A 291 2.82 21.70 0.53
CA PRO A 291 1.57 21.51 -0.17
C PRO A 291 1.56 20.20 -0.98
N GLY A 292 0.39 19.50 -1.00
CA GLY A 292 0.25 18.19 -1.60
C GLY A 292 0.73 18.12 -3.05
N ALA A 293 0.53 19.18 -3.84
CA ALA A 293 1.03 19.26 -5.22
C ALA A 293 2.57 19.21 -5.28
N ALA A 294 3.28 19.87 -4.36
CA ALA A 294 4.75 19.88 -4.31
C ALA A 294 5.28 18.49 -3.89
N VAL A 295 4.62 17.87 -2.90
CA VAL A 295 4.96 16.52 -2.44
C VAL A 295 4.83 15.52 -3.58
N LEU A 296 3.69 15.49 -4.29
CA LEU A 296 3.46 14.53 -5.37
C LEU A 296 4.41 14.74 -6.56
N LEU A 297 4.74 15.97 -6.91
CA LEU A 297 5.73 16.24 -7.99
C LEU A 297 7.10 15.67 -7.64
N ARG A 298 7.55 15.82 -6.39
CA ARG A 298 8.81 15.27 -5.91
C ARG A 298 8.77 13.74 -5.84
N GLN A 299 7.73 13.18 -5.24
CA GLN A 299 7.49 11.73 -5.11
C GLN A 299 7.56 11.03 -6.47
N GLN A 300 6.84 11.54 -7.47
CA GLN A 300 6.83 10.94 -8.81
C GLN A 300 8.21 10.96 -9.46
N ALA A 301 8.97 12.04 -9.29
CA ALA A 301 10.32 12.15 -9.84
C ALA A 301 11.30 11.19 -9.14
N ASP A 302 11.22 11.05 -7.82
CA ASP A 302 12.11 10.19 -7.04
C ASP A 302 11.80 8.70 -7.27
N LEU A 303 10.53 8.32 -7.28
CA LEU A 303 10.11 6.95 -7.63
C LEU A 303 10.48 6.56 -9.06
N ALA A 304 10.28 7.46 -10.03
CA ALA A 304 10.64 7.21 -11.42
C ALA A 304 12.18 7.05 -11.57
N ARG A 305 12.96 7.85 -10.87
CA ARG A 305 14.44 7.75 -10.85
C ARG A 305 14.89 6.42 -10.22
N ALA A 306 14.31 6.03 -9.11
CA ALA A 306 14.58 4.75 -8.45
C ALA A 306 14.19 3.55 -9.33
N ALA A 307 13.17 3.71 -10.18
CA ALA A 307 12.76 2.72 -11.19
C ALA A 307 13.64 2.74 -12.46
N GLY A 308 14.67 3.60 -12.54
CA GLY A 308 15.60 3.66 -13.68
C GLY A 308 15.10 4.48 -14.87
N ALA A 309 14.08 5.34 -14.70
CA ALA A 309 13.62 6.22 -15.77
C ALA A 309 14.66 7.28 -16.11
N ASP A 310 14.80 7.59 -17.42
CA ASP A 310 15.70 8.63 -17.90
C ASP A 310 15.21 10.04 -17.55
N SER A 311 16.15 10.99 -17.50
CA SER A 311 15.85 12.37 -17.11
C SER A 311 14.85 13.08 -18.06
N ALA A 312 14.80 12.70 -19.34
CA ALA A 312 13.86 13.29 -20.29
C ALA A 312 12.42 12.83 -19.99
N SER A 313 12.24 11.54 -19.68
CA SER A 313 10.96 10.96 -19.24
C SER A 313 10.48 11.54 -17.93
N ILE A 314 11.37 11.68 -16.93
CA ILE A 314 11.07 12.35 -15.66
C ILE A 314 10.64 13.79 -15.92
N GLY A 315 11.37 14.53 -16.76
CA GLY A 315 11.05 15.91 -17.10
C GLY A 315 9.72 16.08 -17.83
N ARG A 316 9.36 15.16 -18.75
CA ARG A 316 8.03 15.16 -19.41
C ARG A 316 6.92 14.93 -18.40
N ASN A 317 7.07 13.92 -17.55
CA ASN A 317 6.09 13.59 -16.53
C ASN A 317 5.88 14.75 -15.53
N TYR A 318 6.98 15.37 -15.09
CA TYR A 318 6.92 16.55 -14.22
C TYR A 318 6.13 17.71 -14.85
N ARG A 319 6.38 18.04 -16.12
CA ARG A 319 5.65 19.12 -16.82
C ARG A 319 4.16 18.81 -16.93
N LEU A 320 3.80 17.58 -17.29
CA LEU A 320 2.43 17.13 -17.37
C LEU A 320 1.69 17.32 -16.04
N HIS A 321 2.26 16.76 -14.95
CA HIS A 321 1.62 16.84 -13.64
C HIS A 321 1.57 18.26 -13.08
N ARG A 322 2.59 19.07 -13.33
CA ARG A 322 2.59 20.48 -12.98
C ARG A 322 1.46 21.25 -13.69
N ALA A 323 1.22 20.97 -14.97
CA ALA A 323 0.12 21.59 -15.71
C ALA A 323 -1.24 21.16 -15.16
N LEU A 324 -1.42 19.87 -14.85
CA LEU A 324 -2.64 19.33 -14.22
C LEU A 324 -2.91 19.96 -12.86
N PHE A 325 -1.89 20.06 -12.00
CA PHE A 325 -2.06 20.65 -10.66
C PHE A 325 -2.33 22.14 -10.73
N ALA A 326 -1.73 22.87 -11.67
CA ALA A 326 -2.02 24.27 -11.91
C ALA A 326 -3.47 24.48 -12.38
N GLU A 327 -3.98 23.62 -13.28
CA GLU A 327 -5.39 23.65 -13.69
C GLU A 327 -6.32 23.36 -12.52
N LEU A 328 -6.03 22.30 -11.76
CA LEU A 328 -6.81 21.92 -10.58
C LEU A 328 -6.91 23.09 -9.57
N HIS A 329 -5.81 23.80 -9.31
CA HIS A 329 -5.82 24.96 -8.39
C HIS A 329 -6.61 26.16 -8.91
N ARG A 330 -6.68 26.34 -10.23
CA ARG A 330 -7.51 27.40 -10.85
C ARG A 330 -9.01 27.16 -10.70
N GLN A 331 -9.41 25.90 -10.54
CA GLN A 331 -10.82 25.56 -10.43
C GLN A 331 -11.32 25.72 -8.98
N PRO A 332 -12.59 26.13 -8.76
CA PRO A 332 -13.13 26.20 -7.41
C PRO A 332 -13.22 24.80 -6.77
N PRO A 333 -13.02 24.67 -5.45
CA PRO A 333 -13.10 23.38 -4.75
C PRO A 333 -14.45 22.67 -4.91
N THR A 334 -15.50 23.44 -5.19
CA THR A 334 -16.89 22.97 -5.35
C THR A 334 -17.24 22.56 -6.80
N LEU A 335 -16.27 22.62 -7.74
CA LEU A 335 -16.53 22.22 -9.12
C LEU A 335 -16.88 20.73 -9.16
N PRO A 336 -18.01 20.33 -9.82
CA PRO A 336 -18.38 18.94 -9.97
C PRO A 336 -17.27 18.10 -10.61
N THR A 337 -17.09 16.87 -10.13
CA THR A 337 -15.99 15.96 -10.52
C THR A 337 -15.95 15.70 -12.04
N ASP A 338 -17.11 15.58 -12.69
CA ASP A 338 -17.21 15.39 -14.14
C ASP A 338 -16.71 16.61 -14.92
N GLN A 339 -17.08 17.81 -14.49
CA GLN A 339 -16.62 19.06 -15.09
C GLN A 339 -15.12 19.27 -14.86
N LEU A 340 -14.62 18.97 -13.65
CA LEU A 340 -13.19 19.00 -13.37
C LEU A 340 -12.44 18.00 -14.25
N THR A 341 -12.96 16.76 -14.38
CA THR A 341 -12.39 15.74 -15.24
C THR A 341 -12.26 16.23 -16.69
N ALA A 342 -13.30 16.85 -17.24
CA ALA A 342 -13.28 17.39 -18.61
C ALA A 342 -12.19 18.45 -18.80
N LYS A 343 -12.01 19.36 -17.83
CA LYS A 343 -10.96 20.39 -17.86
C LYS A 343 -9.56 19.78 -17.78
N LEU A 344 -9.37 18.78 -16.92
CA LEU A 344 -8.09 18.08 -16.81
C LEU A 344 -7.76 17.28 -18.08
N VAL A 345 -8.75 16.63 -18.71
CA VAL A 345 -8.57 15.98 -20.03
C VAL A 345 -8.09 16.99 -21.07
N ALA A 346 -8.74 18.16 -21.16
CA ALA A 346 -8.33 19.22 -22.08
C ALA A 346 -6.89 19.71 -21.81
N THR A 347 -6.50 19.81 -20.53
CA THR A 347 -5.13 20.18 -20.13
C THR A 347 -4.11 19.13 -20.57
N VAL A 348 -4.41 17.84 -20.40
CA VAL A 348 -3.53 16.74 -20.84
C VAL A 348 -3.38 16.74 -22.36
N GLN A 349 -4.46 16.96 -23.09
CA GLN A 349 -4.46 17.00 -24.57
C GLN A 349 -3.50 18.04 -25.16
N GLN A 350 -3.26 19.12 -24.43
CA GLN A 350 -2.35 20.19 -24.85
C GLN A 350 -0.86 19.86 -24.61
N GLN A 351 -0.57 18.75 -23.89
CA GLN A 351 0.80 18.36 -23.60
C GLN A 351 1.39 17.50 -24.72
N PRO A 352 2.69 17.65 -25.05
CA PRO A 352 3.39 16.71 -25.90
C PRO A 352 3.29 15.29 -25.33
N ASP A 353 3.12 14.31 -26.18
CA ASP A 353 3.04 12.89 -25.79
C ASP A 353 1.87 12.55 -24.87
N ALA A 354 0.73 13.19 -25.06
CA ALA A 354 -0.47 13.10 -24.21
C ALA A 354 -1.06 11.66 -24.10
N GLY A 355 -0.50 10.68 -24.79
CA GLY A 355 -0.96 9.29 -24.78
C GLY A 355 -2.32 9.08 -25.46
N THR A 356 -2.92 7.92 -25.24
CA THR A 356 -4.24 7.57 -25.77
C THR A 356 -5.35 8.35 -25.05
N GLU A 357 -6.52 8.48 -25.68
CA GLU A 357 -7.70 9.10 -25.06
C GLU A 357 -8.07 8.41 -23.74
N GLN A 358 -8.04 7.09 -23.73
CA GLN A 358 -8.32 6.30 -22.52
C GLN A 358 -7.32 6.59 -21.39
N ALA A 359 -6.02 6.72 -21.68
CA ALA A 359 -5.00 7.06 -20.70
C ALA A 359 -5.20 8.47 -20.13
N ARG A 360 -5.52 9.45 -20.99
CA ARG A 360 -5.84 10.83 -20.58
C ARG A 360 -7.04 10.89 -19.64
N LEU A 361 -8.11 10.17 -20.02
CA LEU A 361 -9.33 10.13 -19.20
C LEU A 361 -9.05 9.45 -17.84
N ALA A 362 -8.31 8.37 -17.81
CA ALA A 362 -7.92 7.67 -16.56
C ALA A 362 -7.12 8.59 -15.64
N LEU A 363 -6.10 9.28 -16.17
CA LEU A 363 -5.28 10.23 -15.43
C LEU A 363 -6.12 11.41 -14.88
N ALA A 364 -6.98 11.99 -15.71
CA ALA A 364 -7.85 13.09 -15.32
C ALA A 364 -8.83 12.67 -14.21
N LYS A 365 -9.44 11.48 -14.30
CA LYS A 365 -10.31 10.92 -13.26
C LYS A 365 -9.59 10.74 -11.93
N THR A 366 -8.34 10.27 -11.95
CA THR A 366 -7.53 10.12 -10.75
C THR A 366 -7.37 11.45 -10.02
N TYR A 367 -7.03 12.53 -10.75
CA TYR A 367 -6.82 13.84 -10.13
C TYR A 367 -8.11 14.62 -9.84
N ALA A 368 -9.21 14.28 -10.50
CA ALA A 368 -10.53 14.84 -10.20
C ALA A 368 -11.24 14.14 -9.04
N ALA A 369 -10.72 13.00 -8.55
CA ALA A 369 -11.30 12.30 -7.42
C ALA A 369 -11.34 13.22 -6.18
N PRO A 370 -12.43 13.23 -5.38
CA PRO A 370 -12.62 14.18 -4.28
C PRO A 370 -11.46 14.23 -3.29
N TRP A 371 -10.94 13.06 -2.89
CA TRP A 371 -9.78 12.98 -1.99
C TRP A 371 -8.54 13.67 -2.61
N MET A 372 -8.18 13.29 -3.83
CA MET A 372 -6.99 13.82 -4.50
C MET A 372 -7.11 15.34 -4.74
N HIS A 373 -8.33 15.80 -5.14
CA HIS A 373 -8.63 17.21 -5.34
C HIS A 373 -8.47 18.01 -4.04
N ALA A 374 -8.91 17.46 -2.90
CA ALA A 374 -8.73 18.07 -1.57
C ALA A 374 -7.27 18.03 -1.14
N PHE A 375 -6.60 16.87 -1.22
CA PHE A 375 -5.22 16.67 -0.82
C PHE A 375 -4.24 17.63 -1.51
N LEU A 376 -4.38 17.82 -2.82
CA LEU A 376 -3.51 18.71 -3.59
C LEU A 376 -3.60 20.18 -3.14
N ARG A 377 -4.70 20.57 -2.49
CA ARG A 377 -4.93 21.93 -1.99
C ARG A 377 -4.53 22.15 -0.55
N ILE A 378 -4.19 21.08 0.19
CA ILE A 378 -3.76 21.22 1.58
C ILE A 378 -2.39 21.91 1.59
N ASP A 379 -2.32 23.04 2.32
CA ASP A 379 -1.08 23.70 2.68
C ASP A 379 -0.80 23.50 4.18
N PRO A 380 0.17 22.65 4.54
CA PRO A 380 0.50 22.37 5.94
C PRO A 380 0.87 23.62 6.74
N ALA A 381 1.43 24.67 6.13
CA ALA A 381 1.77 25.89 6.84
C ALA A 381 0.56 26.52 7.53
N THR A 382 -0.66 26.36 6.98
CA THR A 382 -1.89 26.97 7.52
C THR A 382 -2.34 26.38 8.85
N TYR A 383 -2.15 25.07 9.06
CA TYR A 383 -2.51 24.41 10.30
C TYR A 383 -1.31 24.27 11.26
N LEU A 384 -0.10 24.04 10.75
CA LEU A 384 1.11 23.95 11.60
C LEU A 384 1.34 25.21 12.41
N ALA A 385 1.02 26.40 11.86
CA ALA A 385 1.07 27.66 12.57
C ALA A 385 0.08 27.79 13.75
N LYS A 386 -0.74 26.76 14.01
CA LYS A 386 -1.73 26.69 15.10
C LYS A 386 -1.48 25.50 16.05
N VAL A 387 -0.41 24.76 15.85
CA VAL A 387 -0.08 23.57 16.67
C VAL A 387 0.79 23.98 17.85
N HIS A 388 0.27 23.84 19.05
CA HIS A 388 0.96 24.24 20.31
C HIS A 388 1.36 23.07 21.20
N CYS A 389 0.83 21.85 20.98
CA CYS A 389 1.27 20.67 21.72
C CYS A 389 2.70 20.27 21.30
N PRO A 390 3.46 19.55 22.16
CA PRO A 390 4.75 18.99 21.78
C PRO A 390 4.67 18.16 20.50
N VAL A 391 5.63 18.35 19.58
CA VAL A 391 5.68 17.66 18.29
C VAL A 391 7.00 16.94 18.09
N LEU A 392 6.92 15.66 17.70
CA LEU A 392 8.02 14.90 17.11
C LEU A 392 7.72 14.68 15.63
N ALA A 393 8.57 15.20 14.74
CA ALA A 393 8.51 14.88 13.31
C ALA A 393 9.71 14.03 12.90
N LEU A 394 9.42 12.82 12.43
CA LEU A 394 10.43 11.85 11.98
C LEU A 394 10.25 11.58 10.49
N ASN A 395 11.37 11.39 9.79
CA ASN A 395 11.34 10.87 8.43
C ASN A 395 12.58 10.04 8.14
N GLY A 396 12.46 9.09 7.23
CA GLY A 396 13.59 8.34 6.70
C GLY A 396 14.42 9.17 5.72
N ALA A 397 15.75 9.06 5.77
CA ALA A 397 16.64 9.73 4.81
C ALA A 397 16.45 9.21 3.38
N ASN A 398 16.00 7.97 3.24
CA ASN A 398 15.77 7.29 1.96
C ASN A 398 14.27 7.20 1.60
N ASP A 399 13.46 8.10 2.15
CA ASP A 399 12.05 8.19 1.81
C ASP A 399 11.85 8.80 0.41
N LEU A 400 11.38 7.97 -0.54
CA LEU A 400 11.10 8.36 -1.92
C LEU A 400 9.68 8.91 -2.11
N GLN A 401 8.83 8.85 -1.10
CA GLN A 401 7.43 9.31 -1.18
C GLN A 401 7.27 10.70 -0.57
N VAL A 402 7.80 10.91 0.63
CA VAL A 402 7.78 12.22 1.33
C VAL A 402 9.22 12.59 1.67
N ALA A 403 9.92 13.24 0.74
CA ALA A 403 11.34 13.52 0.87
C ALA A 403 11.67 14.33 2.14
N ALA A 404 12.51 13.75 3.01
CA ALA A 404 12.85 14.31 4.32
C ALA A 404 13.49 15.71 4.22
N ASP A 405 14.37 15.91 3.22
CA ASP A 405 15.12 17.15 2.98
C ASP A 405 14.24 18.39 2.72
N GLN A 406 13.01 18.18 2.25
CA GLN A 406 12.05 19.25 1.97
C GLN A 406 10.96 19.37 3.04
N ASN A 407 10.43 18.23 3.50
CA ASN A 407 9.26 18.21 4.36
C ASN A 407 9.59 18.52 5.82
N LEU A 408 10.66 17.97 6.41
CA LEU A 408 11.02 18.24 7.79
C LEU A 408 11.34 19.72 8.06
N PRO A 409 12.15 20.42 7.23
CA PRO A 409 12.35 21.86 7.40
C PRO A 409 11.06 22.69 7.23
N ALA A 410 10.12 22.23 6.39
CA ALA A 410 8.85 22.93 6.23
C ALA A 410 7.96 22.77 7.47
N ILE A 411 7.88 21.57 8.05
CA ILE A 411 7.20 21.31 9.34
C ILE A 411 7.80 22.19 10.44
N GLU A 412 9.13 22.21 10.55
CA GLU A 412 9.81 23.03 11.55
C GLU A 412 9.47 24.53 11.42
N ARG A 413 9.50 25.08 10.21
CA ARG A 413 9.09 26.47 9.96
C ARG A 413 7.65 26.75 10.37
N GLY A 414 6.72 25.84 10.02
CA GLY A 414 5.30 25.99 10.38
C GLY A 414 5.09 25.99 11.90
N LEU A 415 5.74 25.08 12.63
CA LEU A 415 5.66 24.98 14.09
C LEU A 415 6.36 26.18 14.79
N ARG A 416 7.45 26.68 14.23
CA ARG A 416 8.09 27.90 14.74
C ARG A 416 7.20 29.15 14.57
N ALA A 417 6.42 29.22 13.48
CA ALA A 417 5.43 30.29 13.29
C ALA A 417 4.29 30.23 14.33
N ALA A 418 4.00 29.05 14.88
CA ALA A 418 3.10 28.88 16.04
C ALA A 418 3.75 29.25 17.37
N HIS A 419 5.02 29.64 17.41
CA HIS A 419 5.82 29.78 18.65
C HIS A 419 5.77 28.49 19.51
N ASN A 420 5.70 27.32 18.90
CA ASN A 420 5.67 26.05 19.62
C ASN A 420 6.99 25.81 20.37
N PRO A 421 6.97 25.68 21.71
CA PRO A 421 8.20 25.60 22.52
C PRO A 421 8.85 24.20 22.51
N ASP A 422 8.14 23.15 22.09
CA ASP A 422 8.60 21.76 22.16
C ASP A 422 8.48 21.06 20.81
N VAL A 423 9.47 21.29 19.96
CA VAL A 423 9.56 20.72 18.61
C VAL A 423 10.83 19.88 18.48
N THR A 424 10.67 18.63 18.12
CA THR A 424 11.77 17.70 17.83
C THR A 424 11.68 17.26 16.37
N ILE A 425 12.70 17.54 15.59
CA ILE A 425 12.80 17.14 14.17
C ILE A 425 13.96 16.15 14.04
N LYS A 426 13.71 14.98 13.44
CA LYS A 426 14.77 13.99 13.20
C LYS A 426 14.64 13.32 11.83
N THR A 427 15.75 13.28 11.08
CA THR A 427 15.93 12.41 9.93
C THR A 427 16.62 11.13 10.39
N LEU A 428 16.07 9.98 10.09
CA LEU A 428 16.63 8.68 10.44
C LEU A 428 17.39 8.11 9.23
N PRO A 429 18.69 7.83 9.37
CA PRO A 429 19.51 7.39 8.26
C PRO A 429 19.04 6.01 7.76
N GLN A 430 19.15 5.81 6.43
CA GLN A 430 18.86 4.55 5.75
C GLN A 430 17.42 4.04 5.87
N LEU A 431 16.48 4.78 6.45
CA LEU A 431 15.08 4.37 6.53
C LEU A 431 14.30 4.89 5.32
N ASN A 432 13.39 4.05 4.82
CA ASN A 432 12.44 4.38 3.76
C ASN A 432 11.13 4.98 4.33
N HIS A 433 10.13 5.14 3.47
CA HIS A 433 8.83 5.73 3.84
C HIS A 433 8.08 4.96 4.94
N PHE A 434 8.19 3.64 4.98
CA PHE A 434 7.58 2.77 5.99
C PHE A 434 8.47 2.55 7.22
N PHE A 435 9.54 3.32 7.36
CA PHE A 435 10.52 3.18 8.43
C PHE A 435 11.21 1.82 8.44
N GLN A 436 11.33 1.16 7.30
CA GLN A 436 12.16 -0.04 7.13
C GLN A 436 13.60 0.37 6.78
N THR A 437 14.58 -0.43 7.20
CA THR A 437 15.97 -0.25 6.81
C THR A 437 16.16 -0.60 5.33
N ASP A 438 16.41 0.42 4.52
CA ASP A 438 16.61 0.34 3.07
C ASP A 438 17.80 1.23 2.65
N PRO A 439 19.05 0.78 2.81
CA PRO A 439 20.23 1.57 2.49
C PRO A 439 20.37 1.89 0.99
N ALA A 440 19.70 1.12 0.13
CA ALA A 440 19.73 1.32 -1.31
C ALA A 440 18.67 2.30 -1.83
N ALA A 441 17.80 2.81 -0.97
CA ALA A 441 16.68 3.70 -1.32
C ALA A 441 15.85 3.15 -2.48
N THR A 442 15.35 1.93 -2.32
CA THR A 442 14.54 1.24 -3.32
C THR A 442 13.05 1.43 -3.07
N SER A 443 12.21 1.11 -4.06
CA SER A 443 10.77 1.01 -3.87
C SER A 443 10.32 -0.44 -3.55
N ARG A 444 11.23 -1.31 -3.11
CA ARG A 444 10.99 -2.75 -2.91
C ARG A 444 10.50 -3.07 -1.49
N TYR A 445 9.62 -2.28 -0.94
CA TYR A 445 9.12 -2.40 0.44
C TYR A 445 8.69 -3.83 0.81
N ALA A 446 7.95 -4.52 -0.08
CA ALA A 446 7.43 -5.86 0.18
C ALA A 446 8.50 -6.93 0.39
N SER A 447 9.68 -6.77 -0.23
CA SER A 447 10.77 -7.74 -0.15
C SER A 447 11.64 -7.61 1.12
N ILE A 448 11.54 -6.51 1.83
CA ILE A 448 12.23 -6.28 3.11
C ILE A 448 11.50 -7.09 4.18
N GLU A 449 12.19 -7.92 4.96
CA GLU A 449 11.56 -8.69 6.05
C GLU A 449 11.22 -7.82 7.27
N GLU A 450 12.02 -6.77 7.52
CA GLU A 450 11.76 -5.80 8.58
C GLU A 450 10.50 -4.99 8.29
N THR A 451 9.59 -4.91 9.26
CA THR A 451 8.37 -4.11 9.15
C THR A 451 8.58 -2.69 9.66
N PHE A 452 9.33 -2.53 10.75
CA PHE A 452 9.59 -1.23 11.36
C PHE A 452 10.96 -1.24 12.04
N ALA A 453 11.85 -0.36 11.66
CA ALA A 453 13.21 -0.33 12.20
C ALA A 453 13.22 -0.12 13.72
N PRO A 454 13.97 -0.95 14.48
CA PRO A 454 14.08 -0.81 15.94
C PRO A 454 14.55 0.58 16.38
N SER A 455 15.41 1.24 15.60
CA SER A 455 15.89 2.59 15.86
C SER A 455 14.76 3.64 15.84
N ALA A 456 13.81 3.50 14.91
CA ALA A 456 12.65 4.39 14.84
C ALA A 456 11.67 4.12 15.99
N LEU A 457 11.37 2.83 16.28
CA LEU A 457 10.56 2.44 17.44
C LEU A 457 11.12 3.03 18.73
N GLN A 458 12.45 2.94 18.93
CA GLN A 458 13.13 3.48 20.12
C GLN A 458 12.96 5.00 20.21
N VAL A 459 13.21 5.75 19.14
CA VAL A 459 13.07 7.22 19.13
C VAL A 459 11.65 7.62 19.51
N ILE A 460 10.63 6.96 18.94
CA ILE A 460 9.22 7.24 19.24
C ILE A 460 8.92 6.96 20.72
N GLY A 461 9.26 5.76 21.18
CA GLY A 461 8.97 5.34 22.56
C GLY A 461 9.70 6.18 23.62
N ASP A 462 10.96 6.53 23.38
CA ASP A 462 11.74 7.37 24.31
C ASP A 462 11.18 8.80 24.37
N TRP A 463 10.83 9.39 23.21
CA TRP A 463 10.26 10.74 23.16
C TRP A 463 8.90 10.81 23.88
N LEU A 464 8.02 9.83 23.67
CA LEU A 464 6.74 9.74 24.37
C LEU A 464 6.92 9.51 25.88
N SER A 465 7.80 8.58 26.27
CA SER A 465 8.06 8.27 27.68
C SER A 465 8.59 9.47 28.44
N ALA A 466 9.47 10.25 27.85
CA ALA A 466 10.03 11.46 28.47
C ALA A 466 8.94 12.52 28.81
N ARG A 467 7.84 12.55 28.04
CA ARG A 467 6.76 13.55 28.21
C ARG A 467 5.54 13.02 28.99
N THR A 468 5.45 11.72 29.19
CA THR A 468 4.33 11.09 29.94
C THR A 468 4.74 10.51 31.28
N SER A 469 6.06 10.34 31.54
CA SER A 469 6.59 9.96 32.86
C SER A 469 6.42 11.14 33.81
N GLY A 470 5.54 10.99 34.77
CA GLY A 470 5.25 12.05 35.75
C GLY A 470 6.46 12.49 36.56
N LYS A 471 7.15 13.53 36.08
CA LYS A 471 7.85 14.51 36.93
C LYS A 471 7.28 15.88 36.57
N GLY A 472 6.36 16.33 37.44
CA GLY A 472 6.08 17.74 37.67
C GLY A 472 5.17 18.47 36.73
N ALA A 473 3.88 18.33 36.92
CA ALA A 473 3.05 19.50 37.05
C ALA A 473 2.87 19.76 38.53
N ALA A 474 3.98 20.01 39.23
CA ALA A 474 3.95 20.67 40.52
C ALA A 474 4.25 22.15 40.25
N GLY A 475 3.22 22.97 40.18
CA GLY A 475 3.24 24.39 40.52
C GLY A 475 3.82 25.32 39.45
N LYS A 476 2.98 26.04 38.71
CA LYS A 476 2.85 27.49 38.93
C LYS A 476 1.55 27.98 38.34
#